data_e89585b7f4f1f1b2c4f7e758aea24da2
#
_entry.id   e89585b7f4f1f1b2c4f7e758aea24da2
#
_cell.length_a   1.000
_cell.length_b   1.000
_cell.length_c   1.000
_cell.angle_alpha   90.00
_cell.angle_beta   90.00
_cell.angle_gamma   90.00
#
_symmetry.space_group_name_H-M   'P 1'
#
loop_
_entity.id
_entity.type
_entity.pdbx_description
1 polymer ?
#
loop_
_entity_poly.entity_id
_entity_poly.type
_entity_poly.pdbx_seq_one_letter_code
_entity_poly.pdbx_strand_id
1 'polypeptide(L)'
;MSPGSSNPASVTFLPVKASGISYLVDAGPLIGLLDRSDQWHGWSRDTLTILNERLATTETAVAEACHRLKRLRPALGELVRMIEEQRVLLVPVLAEQSTRVGELLAKYPETDAGDATLVVLSERFPRARLITVDDDFRRYRRLRNQVIPLVIPQSG
;
A
#
# COMPACT_ATOMS: atom_id res chain seq x y z
N MET A 1 -45.71 -1.90 -20.67
CA MET A 1 -44.29 -1.72 -20.98
C MET A 1 -43.51 -1.80 -19.70
N SER A 2 -42.76 -2.85 -19.47
CA SER A 2 -41.88 -2.97 -18.31
C SER A 2 -40.61 -2.18 -18.58
N PRO A 3 -40.14 -1.31 -17.70
CA PRO A 3 -38.81 -0.71 -17.87
C PRO A 3 -37.76 -1.81 -17.71
N GLY A 4 -36.95 -1.95 -18.73
CA GLY A 4 -35.85 -2.89 -18.73
C GLY A 4 -34.93 -2.64 -17.52
N SER A 5 -34.74 -3.66 -16.70
CA SER A 5 -33.73 -3.64 -15.65
C SER A 5 -32.35 -3.58 -16.32
N SER A 6 -31.74 -2.40 -16.30
CA SER A 6 -30.33 -2.28 -16.60
C SER A 6 -29.57 -3.02 -15.48
N ASN A 7 -29.11 -4.21 -15.81
CA ASN A 7 -28.21 -4.96 -14.95
C ASN A 7 -26.94 -4.10 -14.77
N PRO A 8 -26.57 -3.70 -13.53
CA PRO A 8 -25.31 -2.97 -13.38
C PRO A 8 -24.19 -3.88 -13.88
N ALA A 9 -23.37 -3.34 -14.79
CA ALA A 9 -22.23 -4.06 -15.33
C ALA A 9 -21.45 -4.67 -14.16
N SER A 10 -21.35 -5.99 -14.13
CA SER A 10 -20.55 -6.69 -13.14
C SER A 10 -19.10 -6.24 -13.31
N VAL A 11 -18.61 -5.49 -12.33
CA VAL A 11 -17.20 -5.11 -12.28
C VAL A 11 -16.40 -6.37 -12.04
N THR A 12 -15.81 -6.92 -13.09
CA THR A 12 -14.91 -8.06 -12.95
C THR A 12 -13.57 -7.54 -12.47
N PHE A 13 -13.26 -7.75 -11.20
CA PHE A 13 -11.92 -7.51 -10.70
C PHE A 13 -10.98 -8.56 -11.32
N LEU A 14 -10.16 -8.14 -12.26
CA LEU A 14 -9.10 -8.99 -12.77
C LEU A 14 -8.07 -9.21 -11.66
N PRO A 15 -7.61 -10.44 -11.43
CA PRO A 15 -6.54 -10.68 -10.46
C PRO A 15 -5.30 -9.89 -10.88
N VAL A 16 -4.75 -9.13 -9.94
CA VAL A 16 -3.48 -8.43 -10.16
C VAL A 16 -2.41 -9.48 -10.38
N LYS A 17 -1.93 -9.59 -11.62
CA LYS A 17 -0.84 -10.52 -11.93
C LYS A 17 0.43 -10.06 -11.22
N ALA A 18 1.11 -10.99 -10.57
CA ALA A 18 2.39 -10.73 -9.90
C ALA A 18 3.47 -10.22 -10.87
N SER A 19 3.36 -10.55 -12.15
CA SER A 19 4.21 -10.04 -13.22
C SER A 19 3.76 -8.63 -13.62
N GLY A 20 4.42 -7.61 -13.09
CA GLY A 20 4.16 -6.21 -13.49
C GLY A 20 4.11 -5.23 -12.31
N ILE A 21 4.24 -5.70 -11.07
CA ILE A 21 4.37 -4.85 -9.89
C ILE A 21 5.83 -4.87 -9.43
N SER A 22 6.50 -3.74 -9.56
CA SER A 22 7.89 -3.55 -9.13
C SER A 22 8.00 -2.88 -7.77
N TYR A 23 6.95 -2.18 -7.34
CA TYR A 23 6.95 -1.40 -6.10
C TYR A 23 5.66 -1.57 -5.32
N LEU A 24 5.84 -1.76 -4.01
CA LEU A 24 4.79 -1.67 -3.01
C LEU A 24 4.92 -0.34 -2.28
N VAL A 25 3.85 0.19 -1.74
CA VAL A 25 3.88 1.46 -1.03
C VAL A 25 3.14 1.37 0.30
N ASP A 26 3.79 1.88 1.35
CA ASP A 26 3.23 2.08 2.68
C ASP A 26 2.41 3.38 2.76
N ALA A 27 1.64 3.55 3.83
CA ALA A 27 0.85 4.76 4.07
C ALA A 27 1.72 6.03 4.16
N GLY A 28 2.88 5.96 4.82
CA GLY A 28 3.76 7.11 5.05
C GLY A 28 4.14 7.87 3.77
N PRO A 29 4.67 7.21 2.75
CA PRO A 29 4.98 7.86 1.47
C PRO A 29 3.75 8.42 0.74
N LEU A 30 2.59 7.79 0.84
CA LEU A 30 1.34 8.32 0.28
C LEU A 30 0.91 9.61 0.99
N ILE A 31 0.97 9.63 2.32
CA ILE A 31 0.71 10.83 3.13
C ILE A 31 1.71 11.92 2.76
N GLY A 32 3.00 11.59 2.73
CA GLY A 32 4.06 12.54 2.40
C GLY A 32 3.88 13.16 1.00
N LEU A 33 3.48 12.36 0.01
CA LEU A 33 3.21 12.86 -1.34
C LEU A 33 2.09 13.91 -1.36
N LEU A 34 1.03 13.67 -0.59
CA LEU A 34 -0.23 14.42 -0.69
C LEU A 34 -0.38 15.53 0.34
N ASP A 35 0.36 15.49 1.43
CA ASP A 35 0.40 16.52 2.46
C ASP A 35 1.71 17.30 2.40
N ARG A 36 1.64 18.53 1.92
CA ARG A 36 2.82 19.40 1.78
C ARG A 36 3.48 19.74 3.12
N SER A 37 2.76 19.64 4.23
CA SER A 37 3.29 19.89 5.58
C SER A 37 3.96 18.68 6.20
N ASP A 38 3.84 17.50 5.59
CA ASP A 38 4.48 16.28 6.09
C ASP A 38 6.01 16.37 5.98
N GLN A 39 6.71 15.90 7.02
CA GLN A 39 8.18 15.94 7.05
C GLN A 39 8.84 15.18 5.87
N TRP A 40 8.14 14.17 5.33
CA TRP A 40 8.62 13.35 4.23
C TRP A 40 8.10 13.80 2.86
N HIS A 41 7.45 14.98 2.78
CA HIS A 41 6.85 15.45 1.53
C HIS A 41 7.86 15.50 0.37
N GLY A 42 9.01 16.13 0.58
CA GLY A 42 10.04 16.26 -0.45
C GLY A 42 10.55 14.90 -0.94
N TRP A 43 10.90 14.02 0.00
CA TRP A 43 11.39 12.69 -0.33
C TRP A 43 10.33 11.84 -1.04
N SER A 44 9.10 11.85 -0.53
CA SER A 44 8.00 11.06 -1.11
C SER A 44 7.66 11.53 -2.52
N ARG A 45 7.53 12.85 -2.71
CA ARG A 45 7.28 13.43 -4.02
C ARG A 45 8.38 13.04 -5.02
N ASP A 46 9.64 13.24 -4.67
CA ASP A 46 10.75 12.97 -5.57
C ASP A 46 10.86 11.47 -5.88
N THR A 47 10.72 10.61 -4.88
CA THR A 47 10.78 9.16 -5.05
C THR A 47 9.64 8.64 -5.94
N LEU A 48 8.40 8.99 -5.64
CA LEU A 48 7.23 8.47 -6.36
C LEU A 48 7.10 9.06 -7.77
N THR A 49 7.55 10.29 -7.99
CA THR A 49 7.54 10.91 -9.31
C THR A 49 8.60 10.30 -10.23
N ILE A 50 9.81 10.06 -9.73
CA ILE A 50 10.90 9.46 -10.51
C ILE A 50 10.55 8.04 -10.95
N LEU A 51 9.96 7.24 -10.07
CA LEU A 51 9.61 5.86 -10.37
C LEU A 51 8.56 5.75 -11.47
N ASN A 52 7.58 6.65 -11.51
CA ASN A 52 6.51 6.70 -12.53
C ASN A 52 5.94 5.33 -12.90
N GLU A 53 5.77 4.46 -11.92
CA GLU A 53 5.26 3.11 -12.07
C GLU A 53 4.00 2.92 -11.25
N ARG A 54 3.24 1.87 -11.58
CA ARG A 54 2.14 1.43 -10.74
C ARG A 54 2.66 0.95 -9.41
N LEU A 55 1.99 1.38 -8.35
CA LEU A 55 2.24 0.97 -6.98
C LEU A 55 1.18 -0.02 -6.56
N ALA A 56 1.51 -0.98 -5.72
CA ALA A 56 0.54 -1.83 -5.06
C ALA A 56 0.62 -1.62 -3.54
N THR A 57 -0.52 -1.71 -2.89
CA THR A 57 -0.63 -1.60 -1.44
C THR A 57 -1.85 -2.40 -0.95
N THR A 58 -2.13 -2.36 0.33
CA THR A 58 -3.29 -3.00 0.93
C THR A 58 -4.36 -1.98 1.32
N GLU A 59 -5.61 -2.40 1.39
CA GLU A 59 -6.68 -1.52 1.90
C GLU A 59 -6.41 -1.09 3.34
N THR A 60 -5.81 -1.95 4.15
CA THR A 60 -5.45 -1.65 5.54
C THR A 60 -4.44 -0.50 5.62
N ALA A 61 -3.40 -0.51 4.76
CA ALA A 61 -2.44 0.59 4.68
C ALA A 61 -3.07 1.88 4.13
N VAL A 62 -3.92 1.78 3.12
CA VAL A 62 -4.65 2.95 2.57
C VAL A 62 -5.61 3.53 3.59
N ALA A 63 -6.26 2.71 4.41
CA ALA A 63 -7.14 3.20 5.48
C ALA A 63 -6.39 4.11 6.47
N GLU A 64 -5.15 3.79 6.80
CA GLU A 64 -4.30 4.67 7.61
C GLU A 64 -4.04 6.00 6.91
N ALA A 65 -3.66 5.97 5.63
CA ALA A 65 -3.45 7.20 4.86
C ALA A 65 -4.73 8.05 4.78
N CYS A 66 -5.88 7.43 4.52
CA CYS A 66 -7.18 8.11 4.52
C CYS A 66 -7.49 8.76 5.87
N HIS A 67 -7.23 8.08 6.96
CA HIS A 67 -7.45 8.60 8.30
C HIS A 67 -6.57 9.84 8.57
N ARG A 68 -5.30 9.78 8.20
CA ARG A 68 -4.35 10.89 8.36
C ARG A 68 -4.71 12.09 7.48
N LEU A 69 -5.21 11.85 6.28
CA LEU A 69 -5.58 12.89 5.30
C LEU A 69 -7.03 13.38 5.45
N LYS A 70 -7.80 12.87 6.40
CA LYS A 70 -9.25 13.14 6.50
C LYS A 70 -9.64 14.62 6.56
N ARG A 71 -8.79 15.47 7.12
CA ARG A 71 -9.01 16.91 7.21
C ARG A 71 -8.50 17.68 5.99
N LEU A 72 -7.67 17.06 5.18
CA LEU A 72 -7.15 17.62 3.93
C LEU A 72 -7.96 17.05 2.76
N ARG A 73 -9.19 17.57 2.58
CA ARG A 73 -10.15 17.01 1.61
C ARG A 73 -9.60 16.93 0.17
N PRO A 74 -8.87 17.92 -0.36
CA PRO A 74 -8.25 17.81 -1.67
C PRO A 74 -7.23 16.67 -1.77
N ALA A 75 -6.41 16.47 -0.74
CA ALA A 75 -5.43 15.39 -0.68
C ALA A 75 -6.10 14.02 -0.61
N LEU A 76 -7.13 13.88 0.22
CA LEU A 76 -7.92 12.66 0.30
C LEU A 76 -8.58 12.33 -1.05
N GLY A 77 -9.14 13.33 -1.73
CA GLY A 77 -9.73 13.16 -3.06
C GLY A 77 -8.69 12.73 -4.10
N GLU A 78 -7.48 13.25 -4.04
CA GLU A 78 -6.40 12.84 -4.93
C GLU A 78 -5.96 11.38 -4.68
N LEU A 79 -5.89 10.94 -3.42
CA LEU A 79 -5.61 9.54 -3.11
C LEU A 79 -6.65 8.60 -3.72
N VAL A 80 -7.93 8.94 -3.59
CA VAL A 80 -9.02 8.15 -4.19
C VAL A 80 -8.89 8.13 -5.71
N ARG A 81 -8.56 9.27 -6.33
CA ARG A 81 -8.33 9.34 -7.77
C ARG A 81 -7.16 8.46 -8.22
N MET A 82 -6.06 8.43 -7.47
CA MET A 82 -4.93 7.54 -7.77
C MET A 82 -5.35 6.07 -7.78
N ILE A 83 -6.27 5.69 -6.91
CA ILE A 83 -6.84 4.34 -6.86
C ILE A 83 -7.77 4.09 -8.06
N GLU A 84 -8.68 5.02 -8.36
CA GLU A 84 -9.58 4.93 -9.51
C GLU A 84 -8.83 4.79 -10.84
N GLU A 85 -7.76 5.55 -11.00
CA GLU A 85 -6.89 5.52 -12.18
C GLU A 85 -5.91 4.34 -12.19
N GLN A 86 -5.96 3.48 -11.19
CA GLN A 86 -5.07 2.32 -11.04
C GLN A 86 -3.57 2.67 -10.99
N ARG A 87 -3.23 3.86 -10.55
CA ARG A 87 -1.86 4.23 -10.21
C ARG A 87 -1.43 3.59 -8.88
N VAL A 88 -2.39 3.41 -7.98
CA VAL A 88 -2.26 2.65 -6.74
C VAL A 88 -3.25 1.50 -6.79
N LEU A 89 -2.74 0.28 -6.86
CA LEU A 89 -3.55 -0.94 -6.89
C LEU A 89 -3.76 -1.44 -5.47
N LEU A 90 -5.01 -1.73 -5.12
CA LEU A 90 -5.34 -2.34 -3.83
C LEU A 90 -5.36 -3.85 -3.96
N VAL A 91 -4.55 -4.51 -3.14
CA VAL A 91 -4.46 -5.97 -3.11
C VAL A 91 -5.08 -6.49 -1.81
N PRO A 92 -6.11 -7.35 -1.87
CA PRO A 92 -6.71 -7.92 -0.67
C PRO A 92 -5.74 -8.91 -0.01
N VAL A 93 -5.31 -8.60 1.19
CA VAL A 93 -4.39 -9.42 1.99
C VAL A 93 -5.07 -9.91 3.26
N LEU A 94 -5.63 -9.02 4.06
CA LEU A 94 -6.24 -9.41 5.34
C LEU A 94 -7.39 -10.41 5.15
N ALA A 95 -8.22 -10.21 4.13
CA ALA A 95 -9.33 -11.11 3.83
C ALA A 95 -8.89 -12.49 3.36
N GLU A 96 -7.79 -12.57 2.61
CA GLU A 96 -7.32 -13.81 1.98
C GLU A 96 -6.28 -14.56 2.80
N GLN A 97 -5.50 -13.85 3.61
CA GLN A 97 -4.34 -14.38 4.34
C GLN A 97 -4.33 -13.97 5.82
N SER A 98 -5.51 -13.93 6.45
CA SER A 98 -5.68 -13.53 7.85
C SER A 98 -4.81 -14.35 8.82
N THR A 99 -4.65 -15.65 8.57
CA THR A 99 -3.80 -16.52 9.40
C THR A 99 -2.35 -16.04 9.39
N ARG A 100 -1.79 -15.74 8.22
CA ARG A 100 -0.41 -15.24 8.10
C ARG A 100 -0.25 -13.87 8.73
N VAL A 101 -1.22 -12.99 8.57
CA VAL A 101 -1.25 -11.67 9.23
C VAL A 101 -1.23 -11.86 10.76
N GLY A 102 -2.06 -12.77 11.29
CA GLY A 102 -2.09 -13.08 12.71
C GLY A 102 -0.77 -13.61 13.27
N GLU A 103 -0.06 -14.45 12.50
CA GLU A 103 1.28 -14.92 12.87
C GLU A 103 2.28 -13.77 13.03
N LEU A 104 2.24 -12.80 12.12
CA LEU A 104 3.13 -11.62 12.19
C LEU A 104 2.79 -10.70 13.37
N LEU A 105 1.51 -10.48 13.65
CA LEU A 105 1.06 -9.71 14.80
C LEU A 105 1.48 -10.37 16.13
N ALA A 106 1.47 -11.70 16.19
CA ALA A 106 1.92 -12.44 17.35
C ALA A 106 3.45 -12.39 17.52
N LYS A 107 4.18 -12.45 16.39
CA LYS A 107 5.66 -12.44 16.39
C LYS A 107 6.24 -11.06 16.73
N TYR A 108 5.60 -9.99 16.28
CA TYR A 108 6.06 -8.61 16.43
C TYR A 108 5.01 -7.80 17.20
N PRO A 109 5.10 -7.72 18.54
CA PRO A 109 4.08 -7.06 19.37
C PRO A 109 3.85 -5.58 19.07
N GLU A 110 4.84 -4.89 18.50
CA GLU A 110 4.78 -3.48 18.13
C GLU A 110 4.15 -3.23 16.73
N THR A 111 3.92 -4.31 15.97
CA THR A 111 3.38 -4.22 14.60
C THR A 111 1.86 -4.01 14.63
N ASP A 112 1.38 -3.14 13.76
CA ASP A 112 -0.04 -3.01 13.49
C ASP A 112 -0.49 -3.84 12.27
N ALA A 113 -1.80 -3.85 12.02
CA ALA A 113 -2.37 -4.62 10.92
C ALA A 113 -1.94 -4.08 9.54
N GLY A 114 -1.71 -2.77 9.40
CA GLY A 114 -1.22 -2.17 8.16
C GLY A 114 0.14 -2.72 7.79
N ASP A 115 1.08 -2.66 8.72
CA ASP A 115 2.44 -3.18 8.54
C ASP A 115 2.44 -4.69 8.26
N ALA A 116 1.69 -5.46 9.05
CA ALA A 116 1.61 -6.91 8.86
C ALA A 116 1.07 -7.28 7.47
N THR A 117 0.06 -6.58 6.98
CA THR A 117 -0.47 -6.82 5.62
C THR A 117 0.55 -6.48 4.54
N LEU A 118 1.40 -5.47 4.74
CA LEU A 118 2.46 -5.13 3.79
C LEU A 118 3.60 -6.16 3.78
N VAL A 119 3.94 -6.73 4.92
CA VAL A 119 4.90 -7.86 4.96
C VAL A 119 4.35 -9.02 4.14
N VAL A 120 3.08 -9.41 4.32
CA VAL A 120 2.44 -10.48 3.55
C VAL A 120 2.36 -10.12 2.07
N LEU A 121 2.04 -8.87 1.73
CA LEU A 121 2.04 -8.41 0.34
C LEU A 121 3.42 -8.58 -0.30
N SER A 122 4.49 -8.27 0.44
CA SER A 122 5.86 -8.45 -0.05
C SER A 122 6.22 -9.93 -0.28
N GLU A 123 5.59 -10.85 0.43
CA GLU A 123 5.73 -12.29 0.18
C GLU A 123 5.06 -12.71 -1.13
N ARG A 124 3.93 -12.08 -1.49
CA ARG A 124 3.23 -12.30 -2.77
C ARG A 124 3.97 -11.70 -3.97
N PHE A 125 4.71 -10.63 -3.77
CA PHE A 125 5.51 -9.93 -4.79
C PHE A 125 6.98 -9.91 -4.39
N PRO A 126 7.65 -11.06 -4.38
CA PRO A 126 8.97 -11.20 -3.74
C PRO A 126 10.07 -10.36 -4.37
N ARG A 127 9.91 -9.95 -5.63
CA ARG A 127 10.86 -9.08 -6.34
C ARG A 127 10.55 -7.59 -6.19
N ALA A 128 9.35 -7.25 -5.72
CA ALA A 128 8.96 -5.85 -5.54
C ALA A 128 9.67 -5.26 -4.32
N ARG A 129 9.96 -3.96 -4.41
CA ARG A 129 10.55 -3.18 -3.32
C ARG A 129 9.45 -2.41 -2.60
N LEU A 130 9.47 -2.42 -1.28
CA LEU A 130 8.52 -1.67 -0.46
C LEU A 130 9.06 -0.25 -0.23
N ILE A 131 8.29 0.74 -0.67
CA ILE A 131 8.57 2.17 -0.42
C ILE A 131 7.95 2.53 0.92
N THR A 132 8.76 2.90 1.89
CA THR A 132 8.33 3.24 3.24
C THR A 132 9.25 4.29 3.86
N VAL A 133 8.75 4.98 4.88
CA VAL A 133 9.54 5.88 5.74
C VAL A 133 9.74 5.30 7.14
N ASP A 134 9.23 4.08 7.37
CA ASP A 134 9.28 3.39 8.65
C ASP A 134 10.45 2.40 8.71
N ASP A 135 11.41 2.68 9.58
CA ASP A 135 12.57 1.82 9.81
C ASP A 135 12.22 0.44 10.39
N ASP A 136 11.04 0.27 10.96
CA ASP A 136 10.61 -1.03 11.51
C ASP A 136 10.58 -2.12 10.46
N PHE A 137 10.34 -1.79 9.19
CA PHE A 137 10.40 -2.75 8.09
C PHE A 137 11.79 -3.35 7.87
N ARG A 138 12.84 -2.76 8.38
CA ARG A 138 14.18 -3.37 8.39
C ARG A 138 14.27 -4.57 9.33
N ARG A 139 13.43 -4.63 10.36
CA ARG A 139 13.37 -5.70 11.35
C ARG A 139 12.42 -6.82 10.98
N TYR A 140 11.33 -6.51 10.30
CA TYR A 140 10.36 -7.51 9.88
C TYR A 140 10.97 -8.49 8.89
N ARG A 141 10.53 -9.74 8.96
CA ARG A 141 11.01 -10.82 8.08
C ARG A 141 9.84 -11.49 7.41
N ARG A 142 10.02 -11.77 6.12
CA ARG A 142 9.14 -12.63 5.34
C ARG A 142 9.33 -14.09 5.72
N LEU A 143 8.51 -14.97 5.15
CA LEU A 143 8.70 -16.41 5.25
C LEU A 143 10.16 -16.80 4.96
N ARG A 144 10.66 -17.86 5.59
CA ARG A 144 12.06 -18.30 5.51
C ARG A 144 13.08 -17.26 5.97
N ASN A 145 12.64 -16.38 6.89
CA ASN A 145 13.49 -15.33 7.46
C ASN A 145 14.09 -14.36 6.43
N GLN A 146 13.42 -14.15 5.31
CA GLN A 146 13.89 -13.26 4.25
C GLN A 146 13.70 -11.79 4.61
N VAL A 147 14.68 -10.98 4.25
CA VAL A 147 14.61 -9.51 4.36
C VAL A 147 13.64 -8.96 3.31
N ILE A 148 12.90 -7.92 3.66
CA ILE A 148 12.03 -7.20 2.72
C ILE A 148 12.90 -6.22 1.92
N PRO A 149 12.90 -6.26 0.57
CA PRO A 149 13.57 -5.23 -0.22
C PRO A 149 12.90 -3.86 -0.01
N LEU A 150 13.66 -2.85 0.40
CA LEU A 150 13.13 -1.54 0.76
C LEU A 150 13.64 -0.42 -0.15
N VAL A 151 12.80 0.59 -0.36
CA VAL A 151 13.15 1.95 -0.75
C VAL A 151 12.79 2.84 0.45
N ILE A 152 13.77 3.36 1.14
CA ILE A 152 13.60 4.09 2.40
C ILE A 152 14.54 5.28 2.42
N PRO A 153 14.16 6.42 3.03
CA PRO A 153 15.07 7.56 3.17
C PRO A 153 16.35 7.14 3.88
N GLN A 154 17.48 7.67 3.43
CA GLN A 154 18.73 7.48 4.15
C GLN A 154 18.65 8.24 5.48
N SER A 155 19.06 7.58 6.56
CA SER A 155 19.26 8.25 7.85
C SER A 155 20.36 9.28 7.66
N GLY A 156 20.03 10.56 7.88
CA GLY A 156 21.01 11.63 7.85
C GLY A 156 21.96 11.54 9.05
#